data_e300f7f63a0a4479751c37bf5f299bc7
#
_entry.id   e300f7f63a0a4479751c37bf5f299bc7
#
_cell.length_a   1.000
_cell.length_b   1.000
_cell.length_c   1.000
_cell.angle_alpha   90.00
_cell.angle_beta   90.00
_cell.angle_gamma   90.00
#
_symmetry.space_group_name_H-M   'P 1'
#
loop_
_entity.id
_entity.type
_entity.pdbx_description
1 polymer ?
#
loop_
_entity_poly.entity_id
_entity_poly.type
_entity_poly.pdbx_seq_one_letter_code
_entity_poly.pdbx_strand_id
1 'polypeptide(L)'
;VDLSEVVNISDEYLKEAIKSELNISSNDITIGDMYNLTELNAMGYGISDLEGLQYAKNLETLNLDYNEIYDLSKLKGLEKLFNLQAMYQNIVIGSLYKEDNKITVKYDAVNREGKTVELSAIVVRNNITLEDVSLHIDECVDENGVVSFDTTNFNKAYHTLYLVYEDKENNYLAQVTYMFDNR
;
A
#
# COMPACT_ATOMS: atom_id res chain seq x y z
N VAL A 1 -23.05 -7.04 19.62
CA VAL A 1 -21.67 -6.52 19.66
C VAL A 1 -21.50 -5.80 20.98
N ASP A 2 -20.49 -6.16 21.75
CA ASP A 2 -20.13 -5.44 22.97
C ASP A 2 -19.33 -4.17 22.58
N LEU A 3 -19.94 -3.01 22.79
CA LEU A 3 -19.33 -1.73 22.43
C LEU A 3 -18.17 -1.32 23.37
N SER A 4 -18.02 -1.98 24.51
CA SER A 4 -16.91 -1.73 25.46
C SER A 4 -15.65 -2.54 25.14
N GLU A 5 -15.73 -3.48 24.21
CA GLU A 5 -14.58 -4.29 23.79
C GLU A 5 -13.51 -3.40 23.13
N VAL A 6 -12.26 -3.62 23.56
CA VAL A 6 -11.10 -2.88 23.02
C VAL A 6 -10.72 -3.42 21.65
N VAL A 7 -10.59 -2.53 20.69
CA VAL A 7 -10.18 -2.86 19.31
C VAL A 7 -8.67 -3.01 19.25
N ASN A 8 -8.20 -4.10 18.64
CA ASN A 8 -6.79 -4.24 18.31
C ASN A 8 -6.48 -3.41 17.06
N ILE A 9 -5.67 -2.36 17.24
CA ILE A 9 -5.11 -1.53 16.17
C ILE A 9 -3.60 -1.70 16.24
N SER A 10 -3.04 -2.51 15.35
CA SER A 10 -1.63 -2.88 15.34
C SER A 10 -0.70 -1.76 14.87
N ASP A 11 -1.19 -0.90 13.99
CA ASP A 11 -0.44 0.24 13.46
C ASP A 11 -0.61 1.46 14.37
N GLU A 12 0.48 1.86 15.04
CA GLU A 12 0.44 2.98 15.99
C GLU A 12 0.13 4.32 15.32
N TYR A 13 0.49 4.50 14.05
CA TYR A 13 0.17 5.73 13.31
C TYR A 13 -1.32 5.80 12.96
N LEU A 14 -1.93 4.66 12.59
CA LEU A 14 -3.38 4.57 12.42
C LEU A 14 -4.10 4.86 13.75
N LYS A 15 -3.62 4.26 14.83
CA LYS A 15 -4.17 4.47 16.18
C LYS A 15 -4.13 5.95 16.58
N GLU A 16 -3.01 6.63 16.35
CA GLU A 16 -2.87 8.07 16.63
C GLU A 16 -3.80 8.94 15.77
N ALA A 17 -3.96 8.60 14.48
CA ALA A 17 -4.90 9.30 13.60
C ALA A 17 -6.34 9.19 14.12
N ILE A 18 -6.78 7.98 14.51
CA ILE A 18 -8.12 7.74 15.06
C ILE A 18 -8.31 8.47 16.40
N LYS A 19 -7.34 8.40 17.30
CA LYS A 19 -7.39 9.10 18.59
C LYS A 19 -7.49 10.61 18.41
N SER A 20 -6.75 11.15 17.48
CA SER A 20 -6.79 12.58 17.14
C SER A 20 -8.16 12.99 16.62
N GLU A 21 -8.74 12.22 15.71
CA GLU A 21 -10.05 12.51 15.13
C GLU A 21 -11.17 12.46 16.18
N LEU A 22 -11.12 11.45 17.05
CA LEU A 22 -12.15 11.24 18.08
C LEU A 22 -11.87 12.01 19.40
N ASN A 23 -10.76 12.73 19.50
CA ASN A 23 -10.30 13.41 20.73
C ASN A 23 -10.18 12.44 21.93
N ILE A 24 -9.68 11.22 21.70
CA ILE A 24 -9.48 10.20 22.72
C ILE A 24 -8.10 10.36 23.37
N SER A 25 -8.07 10.52 24.71
CA SER A 25 -6.82 10.56 25.48
C SER A 25 -6.38 9.18 25.99
N SER A 26 -7.29 8.22 26.08
CA SER A 26 -7.00 6.82 26.45
C SER A 26 -6.11 6.15 25.40
N ASN A 27 -5.32 5.15 25.84
CA ASN A 27 -4.63 4.26 24.92
C ASN A 27 -5.55 3.19 24.31
N ASP A 28 -6.66 2.90 24.96
CA ASP A 28 -7.63 1.94 24.49
C ASP A 28 -8.71 2.64 23.66
N ILE A 29 -8.92 2.12 22.46
CA ILE A 29 -10.03 2.51 21.58
C ILE A 29 -11.01 1.34 21.59
N THR A 30 -12.27 1.63 21.86
CA THR A 30 -13.32 0.62 21.94
C THR A 30 -14.08 0.49 20.62
N ILE A 31 -14.84 -0.59 20.48
CA ILE A 31 -15.78 -0.74 19.34
C ILE A 31 -16.78 0.43 19.33
N GLY A 32 -17.23 0.89 20.49
CA GLY A 32 -18.11 2.05 20.60
C GLY A 32 -17.47 3.32 20.08
N ASP A 33 -16.19 3.55 20.35
CA ASP A 33 -15.45 4.67 19.79
C ASP A 33 -15.37 4.58 18.28
N MET A 34 -15.07 3.39 17.73
CA MET A 34 -15.03 3.17 16.29
C MET A 34 -16.38 3.41 15.59
N TYR A 35 -17.49 3.14 16.26
CA TYR A 35 -18.83 3.48 15.75
C TYR A 35 -19.09 4.99 15.65
N ASN A 36 -18.37 5.80 16.42
CA ASN A 36 -18.47 7.27 16.35
C ASN A 36 -17.59 7.86 15.23
N LEU A 37 -16.72 7.07 14.61
CA LEU A 37 -15.85 7.51 13.54
C LEU A 37 -16.65 7.58 12.22
N THR A 38 -16.97 8.79 11.78
CA THR A 38 -17.68 9.05 10.51
C THR A 38 -16.76 9.59 9.43
N GLU A 39 -15.70 10.28 9.84
CA GLU A 39 -14.67 10.84 8.98
C GLU A 39 -13.30 10.50 9.57
N LEU A 40 -12.31 10.26 8.71
CA LEU A 40 -10.92 10.11 9.12
C LEU A 40 -10.00 10.70 8.05
N ASN A 41 -9.25 11.74 8.44
CA ASN A 41 -8.15 12.23 7.64
C ASN A 41 -6.83 11.71 8.24
N ALA A 42 -6.28 10.68 7.62
CA ALA A 42 -5.03 10.05 8.01
C ALA A 42 -3.95 10.16 6.92
N MET A 43 -4.01 11.23 6.12
CA MET A 43 -3.03 11.50 5.06
C MET A 43 -1.62 11.70 5.63
N GLY A 44 -0.65 10.97 5.10
CA GLY A 44 0.78 11.18 5.40
C GLY A 44 1.22 10.78 6.81
N TYR A 45 0.50 9.91 7.48
CA TYR A 45 0.86 9.42 8.83
C TYR A 45 1.95 8.33 8.82
N GLY A 46 2.26 7.72 7.67
CA GLY A 46 3.17 6.57 7.59
C GLY A 46 2.49 5.24 7.93
N ILE A 47 1.18 5.15 7.72
CA ILE A 47 0.36 3.96 8.00
C ILE A 47 0.66 2.87 6.99
N SER A 48 0.84 1.63 7.48
CA SER A 48 1.03 0.44 6.64
C SER A 48 -0.03 -0.64 6.84
N ASP A 49 -0.70 -0.67 7.99
CA ASP A 49 -1.70 -1.69 8.34
C ASP A 49 -3.01 -1.02 8.80
N LEU A 50 -4.13 -1.50 8.25
CA LEU A 50 -5.47 -1.01 8.57
C LEU A 50 -6.23 -1.89 9.57
N GLU A 51 -5.55 -2.82 10.28
CA GLU A 51 -6.19 -3.65 11.30
C GLU A 51 -6.87 -2.79 12.35
N GLY A 52 -8.14 -3.11 12.63
CA GLY A 52 -9.01 -2.37 13.54
C GLY A 52 -9.99 -1.44 12.83
N LEU A 53 -9.68 -0.96 11.62
CA LEU A 53 -10.55 -0.02 10.91
C LEU A 53 -11.86 -0.67 10.40
N GLN A 54 -11.90 -1.99 10.27
CA GLN A 54 -13.12 -2.75 9.93
C GLN A 54 -14.27 -2.57 10.92
N TYR A 55 -14.00 -2.07 12.12
CA TYR A 55 -15.02 -1.77 13.14
C TYR A 55 -15.66 -0.38 12.98
N ALA A 56 -15.12 0.49 12.15
CA ALA A 56 -15.65 1.83 11.88
C ALA A 56 -16.88 1.78 10.94
N LYS A 57 -17.96 1.15 11.39
CA LYS A 57 -19.14 0.84 10.54
C LYS A 57 -19.92 2.08 10.06
N ASN A 58 -19.69 3.22 10.69
CA ASN A 58 -20.31 4.49 10.31
C ASN A 58 -19.37 5.41 9.50
N LEU A 59 -18.17 4.92 9.14
CA LEU A 59 -17.20 5.70 8.39
C LEU A 59 -17.74 6.00 6.98
N GLU A 60 -17.80 7.26 6.63
CA GLU A 60 -18.32 7.80 5.37
C GLU A 60 -17.22 8.34 4.47
N THR A 61 -16.21 9.02 5.07
CA THR A 61 -15.09 9.58 4.35
C THR A 61 -13.77 9.16 4.99
N LEU A 62 -12.80 8.75 4.14
CA LEU A 62 -11.50 8.26 4.56
C LEU A 62 -10.42 8.76 3.61
N ASN A 63 -9.48 9.54 4.14
CA ASN A 63 -8.29 9.95 3.41
C ASN A 63 -7.06 9.22 3.97
N LEU A 64 -6.48 8.36 3.13
CA LEU A 64 -5.27 7.58 3.39
C LEU A 64 -4.14 7.93 2.42
N ASP A 65 -4.24 9.04 1.68
CA ASP A 65 -3.20 9.44 0.72
C ASP A 65 -1.83 9.57 1.40
N TYR A 66 -0.77 9.29 0.63
CA TYR A 66 0.62 9.43 1.07
C TYR A 66 1.00 8.59 2.31
N ASN A 67 0.57 7.34 2.34
CA ASN A 67 0.96 6.34 3.33
C ASN A 67 1.76 5.19 2.69
N GLU A 68 1.81 4.04 3.33
CA GLU A 68 2.56 2.85 2.91
C GLU A 68 1.65 1.61 2.83
N ILE A 69 0.37 1.82 2.48
CA ILE A 69 -0.68 0.79 2.55
C ILE A 69 -0.70 -0.02 1.27
N TYR A 70 -0.52 -1.33 1.39
CA TYR A 70 -0.60 -2.28 0.27
C TYR A 70 -1.88 -3.14 0.31
N ASP A 71 -2.58 -3.17 1.43
CA ASP A 71 -3.79 -3.98 1.62
C ASP A 71 -4.93 -3.14 2.19
N LEU A 72 -5.94 -2.91 1.37
CA LEU A 72 -7.16 -2.19 1.73
C LEU A 72 -8.31 -3.12 2.14
N SER A 73 -8.09 -4.43 2.25
CA SER A 73 -9.17 -5.42 2.47
C SER A 73 -9.93 -5.23 3.79
N LYS A 74 -9.33 -4.56 4.79
CA LYS A 74 -9.99 -4.20 6.05
C LYS A 74 -11.14 -3.20 5.87
N LEU A 75 -11.20 -2.52 4.72
CA LEU A 75 -12.30 -1.61 4.37
C LEU A 75 -13.52 -2.35 3.79
N LYS A 76 -13.37 -3.65 3.49
CA LYS A 76 -14.47 -4.48 3.01
C LYS A 76 -15.60 -4.53 4.05
N GLY A 77 -16.83 -4.28 3.61
CA GLY A 77 -18.00 -4.26 4.50
C GLY A 77 -18.17 -2.96 5.29
N LEU A 78 -17.43 -1.90 4.98
CA LEU A 78 -17.76 -0.55 5.40
C LEU A 78 -18.74 0.06 4.39
N GLU A 79 -20.02 -0.30 4.55
CA GLU A 79 -21.08 -0.02 3.56
C GLU A 79 -21.37 1.48 3.40
N LYS A 80 -21.09 2.27 4.43
CA LYS A 80 -21.27 3.72 4.41
C LYS A 80 -20.10 4.49 3.79
N LEU A 81 -18.96 3.83 3.58
CA LEU A 81 -17.77 4.47 3.03
C LEU A 81 -17.93 4.75 1.53
N PHE A 82 -18.31 5.98 1.19
CA PHE A 82 -18.52 6.43 -0.17
C PHE A 82 -17.39 7.30 -0.73
N ASN A 83 -16.57 7.92 0.13
CA ASN A 83 -15.43 8.74 -0.28
C ASN A 83 -14.13 8.16 0.30
N LEU A 84 -13.41 7.41 -0.53
CA LEU A 84 -12.10 6.84 -0.23
C LEU A 84 -11.03 7.54 -1.07
N GLN A 85 -9.97 8.00 -0.43
CA GLN A 85 -8.73 8.45 -1.05
C GLN A 85 -7.59 7.59 -0.50
N ALA A 86 -6.91 6.86 -1.36
CA ALA A 86 -5.80 5.98 -1.02
C ALA A 86 -4.69 6.03 -2.10
N MET A 87 -4.46 7.24 -2.63
CA MET A 87 -3.45 7.49 -3.64
C MET A 87 -2.05 7.65 -3.03
N TYR A 88 -1.03 7.44 -3.85
CA TYR A 88 0.36 7.72 -3.52
C TYR A 88 0.89 6.90 -2.33
N GLN A 89 0.55 5.60 -2.26
CA GLN A 89 1.17 4.69 -1.30
C GLN A 89 2.59 4.41 -1.76
N ASN A 90 3.58 4.73 -0.93
CA ASN A 90 5.00 4.54 -1.24
C ASN A 90 5.61 3.49 -0.32
N ILE A 91 5.78 2.28 -0.85
CA ILE A 91 6.20 1.10 -0.10
C ILE A 91 7.64 0.76 -0.47
N VAL A 92 8.58 0.93 0.46
CA VAL A 92 9.99 0.61 0.26
C VAL A 92 10.30 -0.71 0.93
N ILE A 93 10.65 -1.73 0.13
CA ILE A 93 10.89 -3.09 0.64
C ILE A 93 12.36 -3.32 0.95
N GLY A 94 13.29 -2.91 0.09
CA GLY A 94 14.71 -3.12 0.28
C GLY A 94 15.43 -3.58 -0.98
N SER A 95 16.43 -4.45 -0.81
CA SER A 95 17.31 -4.88 -1.90
C SER A 95 16.91 -6.21 -2.49
N LEU A 96 16.96 -6.31 -3.83
CA LEU A 96 16.85 -7.55 -4.58
C LEU A 96 18.25 -8.04 -4.99
N TYR A 97 18.38 -9.34 -5.08
CA TYR A 97 19.60 -10.00 -5.55
C TYR A 97 19.34 -10.62 -6.92
N LYS A 98 20.35 -10.52 -7.81
CA LYS A 98 20.33 -11.17 -9.12
C LYS A 98 20.68 -12.64 -8.99
N GLU A 99 19.99 -13.48 -9.74
CA GLU A 99 20.41 -14.85 -10.04
C GLU A 99 20.61 -14.94 -11.55
N ASP A 100 21.82 -15.31 -12.01
CA ASP A 100 22.17 -15.44 -13.43
C ASP A 100 21.76 -14.21 -14.30
N ASN A 101 22.04 -13.01 -13.81
CA ASN A 101 21.64 -11.72 -14.41
C ASN A 101 20.12 -11.50 -14.48
N LYS A 102 19.35 -12.22 -13.71
CA LYS A 102 17.89 -12.09 -13.65
C LYS A 102 17.42 -11.56 -12.32
N ILE A 103 16.51 -10.63 -12.35
CA ILE A 103 15.71 -10.20 -11.20
C ILE A 103 14.36 -10.91 -11.26
N THR A 104 13.94 -11.45 -10.14
CA THR A 104 12.61 -12.05 -9.97
C THR A 104 12.00 -11.55 -8.68
N VAL A 105 10.78 -11.04 -8.74
CA VAL A 105 10.06 -10.50 -7.58
C VAL A 105 8.57 -10.66 -7.74
N LYS A 106 7.88 -10.89 -6.63
CA LYS A 106 6.42 -10.84 -6.54
C LYS A 106 6.01 -9.89 -5.43
N TYR A 107 5.00 -9.09 -5.69
CA TYR A 107 4.32 -8.27 -4.70
C TYR A 107 2.83 -8.23 -5.00
N ASP A 108 2.00 -8.29 -3.96
CA ASP A 108 0.56 -8.27 -4.11
C ASP A 108 0.00 -7.03 -3.39
N ALA A 109 -0.58 -6.11 -4.16
CA ALA A 109 -1.42 -5.05 -3.62
C ALA A 109 -2.88 -5.51 -3.64
N VAL A 110 -3.66 -5.16 -2.62
CA VAL A 110 -5.04 -5.63 -2.45
C VAL A 110 -5.98 -4.43 -2.29
N ASN A 111 -7.04 -4.38 -3.09
CA ASN A 111 -8.03 -3.32 -3.03
C ASN A 111 -9.04 -3.51 -1.88
N ARG A 112 -9.96 -2.55 -1.71
CA ARG A 112 -10.97 -2.59 -0.65
C ARG A 112 -11.94 -3.77 -0.75
N GLU A 113 -12.08 -4.37 -1.92
CA GLU A 113 -12.93 -5.56 -2.14
C GLU A 113 -12.19 -6.87 -1.80
N GLY A 114 -10.91 -6.80 -1.40
CA GLY A 114 -10.07 -7.95 -1.11
C GLY A 114 -9.55 -8.65 -2.37
N LYS A 115 -9.51 -7.94 -3.51
CA LYS A 115 -8.98 -8.46 -4.77
C LYS A 115 -7.58 -7.93 -5.02
N THR A 116 -6.73 -8.76 -5.63
CA THR A 116 -5.41 -8.33 -6.08
C THR A 116 -5.54 -7.23 -7.14
N VAL A 117 -4.80 -6.15 -6.96
CA VAL A 117 -4.69 -5.05 -7.92
C VAL A 117 -3.67 -5.43 -8.99
N GLU A 118 -4.04 -5.22 -10.24
CA GLU A 118 -3.14 -5.49 -11.36
C GLU A 118 -1.98 -4.49 -11.41
N LEU A 119 -0.81 -5.00 -11.82
CA LEU A 119 0.37 -4.19 -12.06
C LEU A 119 0.13 -3.30 -13.28
N SER A 120 0.32 -1.99 -13.13
CA SER A 120 0.08 -1.01 -14.18
C SER A 120 1.35 -0.50 -14.84
N ALA A 121 2.51 -0.55 -14.15
CA ALA A 121 3.80 -0.20 -14.72
C ALA A 121 4.97 -0.89 -14.00
N ILE A 122 6.05 -1.14 -14.76
CA ILE A 122 7.34 -1.58 -14.26
C ILE A 122 8.38 -0.57 -14.76
N VAL A 123 9.09 0.09 -13.85
CA VAL A 123 10.11 1.09 -14.21
C VAL A 123 11.41 0.77 -13.50
N VAL A 124 12.51 0.79 -14.25
CA VAL A 124 13.88 0.63 -13.71
C VAL A 124 14.61 1.96 -13.88
N ARG A 125 15.03 2.55 -12.77
CA ARG A 125 15.81 3.79 -12.74
C ARG A 125 17.29 3.49 -12.50
N ASN A 126 18.15 4.07 -13.34
CA ASN A 126 19.57 4.12 -13.05
C ASN A 126 19.86 5.20 -11.99
N ASN A 127 20.40 4.82 -10.85
CA ASN A 127 20.59 5.74 -9.71
C ASN A 127 21.76 6.74 -9.92
N ILE A 128 22.55 6.58 -10.98
CA ILE A 128 23.65 7.50 -11.34
C ILE A 128 23.17 8.51 -12.38
N THR A 129 22.61 8.03 -13.52
CA THR A 129 22.18 8.90 -14.62
C THR A 129 20.76 9.46 -14.44
N LEU A 130 19.97 8.86 -13.51
CA LEU A 130 18.56 9.14 -13.26
C LEU A 130 17.65 8.85 -14.47
N GLU A 131 18.12 8.07 -15.44
CA GLU A 131 17.33 7.62 -16.57
C GLU A 131 16.40 6.46 -16.17
N ASP A 132 15.17 6.53 -16.65
CA ASP A 132 14.13 5.53 -16.43
C ASP A 132 13.95 4.67 -17.68
N VAL A 133 13.83 3.35 -17.48
CA VAL A 133 13.46 2.38 -18.50
C VAL A 133 12.16 1.73 -18.09
N SER A 134 11.11 1.88 -18.90
CA SER A 134 9.85 1.16 -18.71
C SER A 134 9.94 -0.22 -19.33
N LEU A 135 9.59 -1.25 -18.56
CA LEU A 135 9.54 -2.62 -19.04
C LEU A 135 8.11 -2.98 -19.47
N HIS A 136 8.00 -3.83 -20.48
CA HIS A 136 6.71 -4.30 -20.98
C HIS A 136 6.15 -5.37 -20.04
N ILE A 137 4.96 -5.12 -19.49
CA ILE A 137 4.30 -6.03 -18.53
C ILE A 137 4.10 -7.40 -19.14
N ASP A 138 3.60 -7.48 -20.38
CA ASP A 138 3.34 -8.75 -21.10
C ASP A 138 4.59 -9.62 -21.30
N GLU A 139 5.78 -9.02 -21.26
CA GLU A 139 7.06 -9.72 -21.41
C GLU A 139 7.69 -10.10 -20.06
N CYS A 140 7.33 -9.38 -19.00
CA CYS A 140 8.00 -9.48 -17.72
C CYS A 140 7.15 -10.14 -16.62
N VAL A 141 5.84 -10.29 -16.79
CA VAL A 141 4.93 -10.78 -15.76
C VAL A 141 4.31 -12.11 -16.19
N ASP A 142 4.43 -13.14 -15.36
CA ASP A 142 3.80 -14.42 -15.60
C ASP A 142 2.33 -14.46 -15.13
N GLU A 143 1.66 -15.60 -15.40
CA GLU A 143 0.24 -15.83 -15.01
C GLU A 143 -0.02 -15.78 -13.49
N ASN A 144 1.03 -15.89 -12.67
CA ASN A 144 0.97 -15.83 -11.21
C ASN A 144 1.32 -14.42 -10.66
N GLY A 145 1.55 -13.43 -11.54
CA GLY A 145 1.93 -12.06 -11.17
C GLY A 145 3.39 -11.93 -10.73
N VAL A 146 4.25 -12.89 -11.08
CA VAL A 146 5.69 -12.81 -10.81
C VAL A 146 6.36 -11.97 -11.87
N VAL A 147 6.99 -10.87 -11.44
CA VAL A 147 7.80 -10.00 -12.30
C VAL A 147 9.19 -10.60 -12.45
N SER A 148 9.66 -10.77 -13.69
CA SER A 148 10.98 -11.32 -13.98
C SER A 148 11.57 -10.68 -15.22
N PHE A 149 12.83 -10.20 -15.16
CA PHE A 149 13.51 -9.57 -16.28
C PHE A 149 15.02 -9.77 -16.23
N ASP A 150 15.66 -9.77 -17.42
CA ASP A 150 17.09 -9.86 -17.58
C ASP A 150 17.76 -8.47 -17.37
N THR A 151 18.86 -8.44 -16.65
CA THR A 151 19.59 -7.21 -16.33
C THR A 151 20.81 -6.97 -17.20
N THR A 152 21.11 -7.86 -18.17
CA THR A 152 22.31 -7.80 -19.00
C THR A 152 22.44 -6.50 -19.78
N ASN A 153 21.32 -5.93 -20.20
CA ASN A 153 21.27 -4.68 -20.97
C ASN A 153 21.27 -3.41 -20.13
N PHE A 154 21.21 -3.54 -18.79
CA PHE A 154 21.30 -2.38 -17.92
C PHE A 154 22.76 -2.04 -17.63
N ASN A 155 23.04 -0.76 -17.47
CA ASN A 155 24.38 -0.29 -17.08
C ASN A 155 24.81 -0.92 -15.77
N LYS A 156 26.15 -1.08 -15.59
CA LYS A 156 26.71 -1.59 -14.35
C LYS A 156 26.67 -0.51 -13.27
N ALA A 157 25.57 -0.44 -12.54
CA ALA A 157 25.28 0.53 -11.51
C ALA A 157 24.28 0.00 -10.49
N TYR A 158 24.01 0.77 -9.44
CA TYR A 158 22.81 0.57 -8.62
C TYR A 158 21.58 1.09 -9.37
N HIS A 159 20.50 0.29 -9.29
CA HIS A 159 19.22 0.61 -9.89
C HIS A 159 18.11 0.56 -8.84
N THR A 160 17.05 1.30 -9.11
CA THR A 160 15.80 1.22 -8.37
C THR A 160 14.72 0.64 -9.29
N LEU A 161 14.04 -0.40 -8.81
CA LEU A 161 12.88 -0.99 -9.45
C LEU A 161 11.62 -0.42 -8.81
N TYR A 162 10.72 0.11 -9.62
CA TYR A 162 9.38 0.54 -9.22
C TYR A 162 8.34 -0.38 -9.84
N LEU A 163 7.51 -0.99 -9.00
CA LEU A 163 6.30 -1.69 -9.40
C LEU A 163 5.11 -0.79 -9.05
N VAL A 164 4.29 -0.43 -10.02
CA VAL A 164 3.16 0.47 -9.83
C VAL A 164 1.86 -0.30 -9.98
N TYR A 165 1.00 -0.19 -8.98
CA TYR A 165 -0.32 -0.80 -8.90
C TYR A 165 -1.37 0.31 -8.85
N GLU A 166 -2.35 0.28 -9.76
CA GLU A 166 -3.39 1.30 -9.83
C GLU A 166 -4.78 0.66 -9.93
N ASP A 167 -5.67 1.04 -9.03
CA ASP A 167 -7.10 0.72 -9.08
C ASP A 167 -7.91 2.02 -9.06
N LYS A 168 -8.27 2.50 -10.25
CA LYS A 168 -8.99 3.77 -10.44
C LYS A 168 -10.39 3.73 -9.85
N GLU A 169 -11.03 2.57 -9.86
CA GLU A 169 -12.39 2.41 -9.34
C GLU A 169 -12.42 2.57 -7.82
N ASN A 170 -11.37 2.14 -7.14
CA ASN A 170 -11.21 2.25 -5.69
C ASN A 170 -10.32 3.42 -5.26
N ASN A 171 -9.95 4.31 -6.18
CA ASN A 171 -9.10 5.47 -5.92
C ASN A 171 -7.80 5.11 -5.16
N TYR A 172 -7.13 4.05 -5.64
CA TYR A 172 -5.93 3.49 -5.05
C TYR A 172 -4.76 3.51 -6.03
N LEU A 173 -3.61 3.96 -5.56
CA LEU A 173 -2.33 3.92 -6.29
C LEU A 173 -1.21 3.60 -5.30
N ALA A 174 -0.47 2.54 -5.57
CA ALA A 174 0.72 2.16 -4.81
C ALA A 174 1.94 2.04 -5.72
N GLN A 175 3.08 2.48 -5.21
CA GLN A 175 4.39 2.25 -5.80
C GLN A 175 5.23 1.43 -4.82
N VAL A 176 5.62 0.24 -5.24
CA VAL A 176 6.52 -0.64 -4.49
C VAL A 176 7.93 -0.49 -5.03
N THR A 177 8.86 -0.21 -4.14
CA THR A 177 10.23 0.18 -4.48
C THR A 177 11.24 -0.85 -3.97
N TYR A 178 12.07 -1.32 -4.87
CA TYR A 178 13.22 -2.18 -4.57
C TYR A 178 14.49 -1.56 -5.13
N MET A 179 15.62 -1.92 -4.55
CA MET A 179 16.95 -1.59 -5.09
C MET A 179 17.69 -2.86 -5.49
N PHE A 180 18.49 -2.80 -6.55
CA PHE A 180 19.40 -3.89 -6.91
C PHE A 180 20.73 -3.37 -7.45
N ASP A 181 21.77 -4.19 -7.28
CA ASP A 181 23.11 -3.90 -7.77
C ASP A 181 23.38 -4.70 -9.06
N ASN A 182 23.64 -4.00 -10.17
CA ASN A 182 23.94 -4.60 -11.47
C ASN A 182 25.44 -4.58 -11.81
N ARG A 183 26.30 -4.26 -10.85
CA ARG A 183 27.78 -4.30 -11.04
C ARG A 183 28.31 -5.71 -11.11
#